data_1674c5da0ccf307b37b634c177f3c343
#
_entry.id   1674c5da0ccf307b37b634c177f3c343
#
_cell.length_a   1.000
_cell.length_b   1.000
_cell.length_c   1.000
_cell.angle_alpha   90.00
_cell.angle_beta   90.00
_cell.angle_gamma   90.00
#
_symmetry.space_group_name_H-M   'P 1'
#
loop_
_entity.id
_entity.type
_entity.pdbx_description
1 polymer ?
#
loop_
_entity_poly.entity_id
_entity_poly.type
_entity_poly.pdbx_seq_one_letter_code
_entity_poly.pdbx_strand_id
1 'polypeptide(L)'
;MYRFFDMGLEAGVAAVILVPLFLIVNRIYFHDLGRTVGYLIFAIYLAGVDAVVGLPCITYIRLDFNYNFVPFLHMFSDYRSSLLNVLLFVPLGFFLPLFWKKFSAFGYTLLFGFCTSLLIELLQIFTFRATDVNDLITNTVGTVLGYLLARIVLKLFPGTEPSSRTKDVFLVCGMT
;
A
#
# COMPACT_ATOMS: atom_id res chain seq x y z
N MET A 1 19.83 17.66 2.67
CA MET A 1 18.88 18.67 2.21
C MET A 1 18.59 18.54 0.71
N TYR A 2 19.57 18.38 -0.19
CA TYR A 2 19.36 18.21 -1.64
C TYR A 2 18.52 17.00 -2.02
N ARG A 3 18.67 15.84 -1.37
CA ARG A 3 17.92 14.61 -1.65
C ARG A 3 16.40 14.75 -1.51
N PHE A 4 15.93 15.51 -0.52
CA PHE A 4 14.48 15.76 -0.34
C PHE A 4 13.94 16.70 -1.41
N PHE A 5 14.76 17.61 -1.91
CA PHE A 5 14.37 18.55 -2.96
C PHE A 5 14.25 17.81 -4.32
N ASP A 6 15.20 16.92 -4.62
CA ASP A 6 15.18 16.10 -5.84
C ASP A 6 14.00 15.13 -5.84
N MET A 7 13.73 14.45 -4.71
CA MET A 7 12.56 13.59 -4.55
C MET A 7 11.23 14.36 -4.72
N GLY A 8 11.15 15.59 -4.21
CA GLY A 8 9.96 16.45 -4.37
C GLY A 8 9.76 16.88 -5.81
N LEU A 9 10.83 17.15 -6.55
CA LEU A 9 10.78 17.53 -7.95
C LEU A 9 10.35 16.36 -8.84
N GLU A 10 10.91 15.17 -8.62
CA GLU A 10 10.55 13.94 -9.34
C GLU A 10 9.09 13.55 -9.08
N ALA A 11 8.64 13.60 -7.84
CA ALA A 11 7.25 13.37 -7.49
C ALA A 11 6.31 14.41 -8.12
N GLY A 12 6.72 15.68 -8.18
CA GLY A 12 5.96 16.75 -8.82
C GLY A 12 5.83 16.54 -10.33
N VAL A 13 6.91 16.19 -11.02
CA VAL A 13 6.90 15.90 -12.46
C VAL A 13 6.03 14.66 -12.76
N ALA A 14 6.16 13.62 -11.97
CA ALA A 14 5.31 12.43 -12.10
C ALA A 14 3.83 12.77 -11.89
N ALA A 15 3.50 13.60 -10.92
CA ALA A 15 2.12 14.02 -10.65
C ALA A 15 1.54 14.85 -11.82
N VAL A 16 2.30 15.74 -12.42
CA VAL A 16 1.86 16.58 -13.57
C VAL A 16 1.48 15.72 -14.78
N ILE A 17 2.12 14.57 -14.97
CA ILE A 17 1.81 13.65 -16.07
C ILE A 17 0.69 12.67 -15.68
N LEU A 18 0.78 12.08 -14.49
CA LEU A 18 -0.12 11.02 -14.04
C LEU A 18 -1.52 11.53 -13.70
N VAL A 19 -1.64 12.75 -13.14
CA VAL A 19 -2.96 13.30 -12.78
C VAL A 19 -3.84 13.57 -14.00
N PRO A 20 -3.40 14.24 -15.08
CA PRO A 20 -4.22 14.40 -16.28
C PRO A 20 -4.54 13.07 -16.96
N LEU A 21 -3.56 12.17 -17.07
CA LEU A 21 -3.78 10.83 -17.63
C LEU A 21 -4.85 10.08 -16.84
N PHE A 22 -4.77 10.13 -15.52
CA PHE A 22 -5.73 9.49 -14.64
C PHE A 22 -7.14 10.12 -14.75
N LEU A 23 -7.25 11.45 -14.86
CA LEU A 23 -8.53 12.14 -15.08
C LEU A 23 -9.14 11.78 -16.45
N ILE A 24 -8.32 11.63 -17.48
CA ILE A 24 -8.77 11.18 -18.82
C ILE A 24 -9.28 9.75 -18.74
N VAL A 25 -8.53 8.84 -18.12
CA VAL A 25 -8.94 7.44 -17.92
C VAL A 25 -10.23 7.35 -17.10
N ASN A 26 -10.37 8.19 -16.06
CA ASN A 26 -11.60 8.23 -15.28
C ASN A 26 -12.79 8.71 -16.13
N ARG A 27 -12.61 9.74 -16.94
CA ARG A 27 -13.70 10.26 -17.79
C ARG A 27 -14.17 9.21 -18.80
N ILE A 28 -13.26 8.33 -19.25
CA ILE A 28 -13.57 7.28 -20.23
C ILE A 28 -14.20 6.04 -19.55
N TYR A 29 -13.70 5.62 -18.38
CA TYR A 29 -14.04 4.34 -17.79
C TYR A 29 -14.92 4.40 -16.53
N PHE A 30 -14.75 5.38 -15.65
CA PHE A 30 -15.37 5.34 -14.30
C PHE A 30 -16.56 6.29 -14.10
N HIS A 31 -16.58 7.44 -14.72
CA HIS A 31 -17.63 8.48 -14.60
C HIS A 31 -17.99 8.93 -13.18
N ASP A 32 -17.15 8.61 -12.16
CA ASP A 32 -17.36 8.92 -10.75
C ASP A 32 -16.13 9.61 -10.19
N LEU A 33 -16.25 10.93 -9.95
CA LEU A 33 -15.16 11.77 -9.47
C LEU A 33 -14.67 11.33 -8.08
N GLY A 34 -15.59 10.91 -7.18
CA GLY A 34 -15.23 10.51 -5.83
C GLY A 34 -14.32 9.29 -5.81
N ARG A 35 -14.66 8.27 -6.61
CA ARG A 35 -13.81 7.07 -6.75
C ARG A 35 -12.49 7.38 -7.39
N THR A 36 -12.46 8.25 -8.39
CA THR A 36 -11.23 8.66 -9.05
C THR A 36 -10.26 9.31 -8.09
N VAL A 37 -10.74 10.25 -7.28
CA VAL A 37 -9.92 10.88 -6.25
C VAL A 37 -9.42 9.85 -5.24
N GLY A 38 -10.25 8.90 -4.85
CA GLY A 38 -9.84 7.80 -3.96
C GLY A 38 -8.71 6.95 -4.55
N TYR A 39 -8.84 6.54 -5.83
CA TYR A 39 -7.78 5.80 -6.51
C TYR A 39 -6.49 6.62 -6.68
N LEU A 40 -6.61 7.94 -6.93
CA LEU A 40 -5.45 8.81 -7.00
C LEU A 40 -4.70 8.89 -5.67
N ILE A 41 -5.44 9.09 -4.57
CA ILE A 41 -4.86 9.09 -3.22
C ILE A 41 -4.18 7.75 -2.93
N PHE A 42 -4.81 6.63 -3.30
CA PHE A 42 -4.23 5.31 -3.13
C PHE A 42 -2.97 5.10 -3.97
N ALA A 43 -2.94 5.59 -5.22
CA ALA A 43 -1.75 5.53 -6.07
C ALA A 43 -0.59 6.37 -5.50
N ILE A 44 -0.87 7.58 -5.01
CA ILE A 44 0.12 8.43 -4.34
C ILE A 44 0.65 7.74 -3.07
N TYR A 45 -0.24 7.11 -2.30
CA TYR A 45 0.15 6.33 -1.13
C TYR A 45 1.09 5.19 -1.51
N LEU A 46 0.78 4.40 -2.55
CA LEU A 46 1.64 3.30 -3.00
C LEU A 46 3.02 3.79 -3.46
N ALA A 47 3.08 4.91 -4.17
CA ALA A 47 4.35 5.55 -4.53
C ALA A 47 5.14 6.02 -3.30
N GLY A 48 4.43 6.51 -2.27
CA GLY A 48 5.03 6.86 -0.98
C GLY A 48 5.57 5.64 -0.23
N VAL A 49 4.86 4.52 -0.26
CA VAL A 49 5.33 3.24 0.32
C VAL A 49 6.62 2.80 -0.35
N ASP A 50 6.69 2.82 -1.69
CA ASP A 50 7.88 2.49 -2.45
C ASP A 50 9.08 3.34 -2.03
N ALA A 51 8.89 4.66 -1.92
CA ALA A 51 9.94 5.58 -1.49
C ALA A 51 10.42 5.35 -0.04
N VAL A 52 9.50 4.99 0.88
CA VAL A 52 9.84 4.74 2.30
C VAL A 52 10.48 3.38 2.49
N VAL A 53 9.95 2.36 1.83
CA VAL A 53 10.45 0.98 1.89
C VAL A 53 11.82 0.88 1.23
N GLY A 54 12.12 1.76 0.26
CA GLY A 54 13.40 1.77 -0.45
C GLY A 54 13.57 0.50 -1.26
N LEU A 55 12.57 0.16 -2.10
CA LEU A 55 12.67 -0.98 -3.01
C LEU A 55 13.92 -0.88 -3.88
N PRO A 56 14.53 -2.00 -4.26
CA PRO A 56 15.84 -2.01 -4.89
C PRO A 56 15.82 -1.20 -6.19
N CYS A 57 16.56 -0.10 -6.18
CA CYS A 57 16.96 0.53 -7.42
C CYS A 57 17.92 -0.45 -8.13
N ILE A 58 17.62 -0.81 -9.36
CA ILE A 58 18.36 -1.81 -10.17
C ILE A 58 19.89 -1.56 -10.23
N THR A 59 20.33 -0.39 -9.80
CA THR A 59 21.71 0.06 -9.85
C THR A 59 22.65 -0.57 -8.82
N TYR A 60 22.13 -1.08 -7.69
CA TYR A 60 22.95 -1.61 -6.60
C TYR A 60 22.26 -2.80 -5.92
N ILE A 61 22.50 -4.01 -6.44
CA ILE A 61 22.14 -5.25 -5.75
C ILE A 61 23.30 -5.65 -4.85
N ARG A 62 23.11 -5.61 -3.53
CA ARG A 62 24.02 -6.20 -2.56
C ARG A 62 23.28 -7.25 -1.75
N LEU A 63 23.84 -8.42 -1.66
CA LEU A 63 23.37 -9.51 -0.80
C LEU A 63 23.99 -9.30 0.59
N ASP A 64 23.35 -8.52 1.44
CA ASP A 64 23.71 -8.43 2.85
C ASP A 64 22.69 -9.26 3.66
N PHE A 65 23.14 -10.42 4.14
CA PHE A 65 22.32 -11.34 4.91
C PHE A 65 22.24 -10.90 6.38
N ASN A 66 21.67 -9.73 6.61
CA ASN A 66 21.36 -9.29 7.97
C ASN A 66 19.87 -9.52 8.22
N TYR A 67 19.54 -10.54 9.02
CA TYR A 67 18.16 -10.93 9.28
C TYR A 67 17.93 -11.14 10.77
N ASN A 68 16.77 -10.72 11.25
CA ASN A 68 16.27 -10.99 12.59
C ASN A 68 14.99 -11.84 12.49
N PHE A 69 15.10 -13.10 12.90
CA PHE A 69 13.96 -14.03 12.94
C PHE A 69 13.37 -14.21 14.34
N VAL A 70 13.86 -13.46 15.34
CA VAL A 70 13.34 -13.58 16.69
C VAL A 70 12.20 -12.59 16.88
N PRO A 71 10.93 -13.07 16.97
CA PRO A 71 9.77 -12.20 17.18
C PRO A 71 9.92 -11.43 18.48
N PHE A 72 9.44 -10.18 18.49
CA PHE A 72 9.43 -9.26 19.62
C PHE A 72 10.81 -8.83 20.14
N LEU A 73 11.91 -9.34 19.58
CA LEU A 73 13.24 -8.87 19.94
C LEU A 73 13.38 -7.41 19.47
N HIS A 74 13.77 -6.53 20.40
CA HIS A 74 13.92 -5.08 20.17
C HIS A 74 12.65 -4.31 19.75
N MET A 75 11.48 -4.94 19.63
CA MET A 75 10.22 -4.28 19.23
C MET A 75 9.86 -3.12 20.18
N PHE A 76 10.14 -3.27 21.48
CA PHE A 76 9.87 -2.23 22.47
C PHE A 76 11.00 -1.19 22.57
N SER A 77 12.22 -1.53 22.20
CA SER A 77 13.35 -0.59 22.18
C SER A 77 13.30 0.31 20.93
N ASP A 78 12.80 -0.19 19.81
CA ASP A 78 12.59 0.59 18.58
C ASP A 78 11.09 0.73 18.23
N TYR A 79 10.32 1.22 19.20
CA TYR A 79 8.87 1.42 19.03
C TYR A 79 8.52 2.40 17.89
N ARG A 80 9.44 3.31 17.53
CA ARG A 80 9.21 4.28 16.45
C ARG A 80 9.14 3.59 15.09
N SER A 81 10.08 2.70 14.81
CA SER A 81 10.07 1.90 13.58
C SER A 81 8.80 1.03 13.52
N SER A 82 8.50 0.32 14.59
CA SER A 82 7.29 -0.50 14.71
C SER A 82 6.01 0.31 14.46
N LEU A 83 5.90 1.51 15.04
CA LEU A 83 4.75 2.38 14.83
C LEU A 83 4.65 2.89 13.39
N LEU A 84 5.77 3.26 12.78
CA LEU A 84 5.81 3.70 11.38
C LEU A 84 5.37 2.59 10.44
N ASN A 85 5.77 1.35 10.67
CA ASN A 85 5.35 0.19 9.89
C ASN A 85 3.83 -0.06 10.03
N VAL A 86 3.30 0.02 11.24
CA VAL A 86 1.84 -0.03 11.44
C VAL A 86 1.14 1.06 10.64
N LEU A 87 1.57 2.32 10.80
CA LEU A 87 0.96 3.47 10.11
C LEU A 87 1.08 3.36 8.59
N LEU A 88 2.17 2.81 8.09
CA LEU A 88 2.40 2.59 6.66
C LEU A 88 1.35 1.64 6.06
N PHE A 89 0.90 0.62 6.80
CA PHE A 89 -0.02 -0.39 6.29
C PHE A 89 -1.50 -0.12 6.62
N VAL A 90 -1.81 0.85 7.50
CA VAL A 90 -3.20 1.27 7.75
C VAL A 90 -3.92 1.72 6.48
N PRO A 91 -3.35 2.57 5.59
CA PRO A 91 -4.03 2.96 4.36
C PRO A 91 -4.26 1.76 3.41
N LEU A 92 -3.34 0.80 3.34
CA LEU A 92 -3.54 -0.42 2.54
C LEU A 92 -4.79 -1.16 3.00
N GLY A 93 -4.88 -1.49 4.29
CA GLY A 93 -6.03 -2.17 4.87
C GLY A 93 -7.33 -1.37 4.74
N PHE A 94 -7.26 -0.05 4.72
CA PHE A 94 -8.39 0.84 4.58
C PHE A 94 -8.94 0.91 3.15
N PHE A 95 -8.09 1.12 2.16
CA PHE A 95 -8.53 1.33 0.78
C PHE A 95 -8.97 0.05 0.07
N LEU A 96 -8.37 -1.11 0.39
CA LEU A 96 -8.70 -2.37 -0.24
C LEU A 96 -10.20 -2.71 -0.19
N PRO A 97 -10.88 -2.73 0.99
CA PRO A 97 -12.31 -3.04 1.05
C PRO A 97 -13.22 -1.94 0.48
N LEU A 98 -12.74 -0.68 0.41
CA LEU A 98 -13.50 0.40 -0.23
C LEU A 98 -13.54 0.28 -1.75
N PHE A 99 -12.44 -0.20 -2.35
CA PHE A 99 -12.34 -0.25 -3.81
C PHE A 99 -12.78 -1.56 -4.40
N TRP A 100 -12.55 -2.68 -3.71
CA TRP A 100 -12.81 -4.01 -4.26
C TRP A 100 -13.66 -4.86 -3.33
N LYS A 101 -14.80 -5.32 -3.83
CA LYS A 101 -15.74 -6.14 -3.07
C LYS A 101 -15.11 -7.43 -2.49
N LYS A 102 -14.13 -8.01 -3.18
CA LYS A 102 -13.40 -9.20 -2.71
C LYS A 102 -12.74 -8.97 -1.35
N PHE A 103 -12.18 -7.78 -1.15
CA PHE A 103 -11.48 -7.39 0.09
C PHE A 103 -12.44 -6.94 1.21
N SER A 104 -13.76 -6.90 0.99
CA SER A 104 -14.74 -6.73 2.05
C SER A 104 -14.74 -7.90 3.03
N ALA A 105 -14.29 -9.10 2.62
CA ALA A 105 -14.04 -10.21 3.51
C ALA A 105 -12.67 -10.09 4.17
N PHE A 106 -12.64 -10.15 5.50
CA PHE A 106 -11.46 -9.95 6.34
C PHE A 106 -10.25 -10.80 5.90
N GLY A 107 -10.49 -12.09 5.63
CA GLY A 107 -9.41 -13.01 5.25
C GLY A 107 -8.65 -12.61 3.99
N TYR A 108 -9.33 -12.06 2.98
CA TYR A 108 -8.65 -11.61 1.76
C TYR A 108 -7.80 -10.38 2.00
N THR A 109 -8.28 -9.41 2.78
CA THR A 109 -7.51 -8.20 3.11
C THR A 109 -6.30 -8.55 3.97
N LEU A 110 -6.50 -9.40 4.99
CA LEU A 110 -5.42 -9.88 5.85
C LEU A 110 -4.34 -10.61 5.04
N LEU A 111 -4.75 -11.58 4.21
CA LEU A 111 -3.83 -12.34 3.38
C LEU A 111 -3.06 -11.44 2.41
N PHE A 112 -3.74 -10.49 1.77
CA PHE A 112 -3.09 -9.56 0.86
C PHE A 112 -2.07 -8.67 1.58
N GLY A 113 -2.43 -8.10 2.74
CA GLY A 113 -1.51 -7.27 3.53
C GLY A 113 -0.30 -8.07 4.01
N PHE A 114 -0.52 -9.31 4.50
CA PHE A 114 0.55 -10.21 4.91
C PHE A 114 1.48 -10.56 3.74
N CYS A 115 0.93 -10.94 2.58
CA CYS A 115 1.73 -11.27 1.40
C CYS A 115 2.50 -10.06 0.87
N THR A 116 1.89 -8.86 0.91
CA THR A 116 2.58 -7.61 0.52
C THR A 116 3.74 -7.33 1.46
N SER A 117 3.53 -7.44 2.78
CA SER A 117 4.60 -7.27 3.76
C SER A 117 5.71 -8.31 3.58
N LEU A 118 5.36 -9.57 3.40
CA LEU A 118 6.33 -10.63 3.14
C LEU A 118 7.15 -10.38 1.87
N LEU A 119 6.49 -9.92 0.80
CA LEU A 119 7.17 -9.56 -0.44
C LEU A 119 8.18 -8.42 -0.23
N ILE A 120 7.79 -7.40 0.54
CA ILE A 120 8.68 -6.29 0.90
C ILE A 120 9.91 -6.82 1.64
N GLU A 121 9.72 -7.64 2.68
CA GLU A 121 10.82 -8.23 3.45
C GLU A 121 11.75 -9.06 2.56
N LEU A 122 11.18 -9.87 1.65
CA LEU A 122 11.98 -10.65 0.69
C LEU A 122 12.77 -9.76 -0.28
N LEU A 123 12.18 -8.65 -0.74
CA LEU A 123 12.88 -7.69 -1.61
C LEU A 123 13.98 -6.94 -0.84
N GLN A 124 13.79 -6.71 0.45
CA GLN A 124 14.78 -6.04 1.31
C GLN A 124 16.04 -6.89 1.55
N ILE A 125 15.99 -8.21 1.35
CA ILE A 125 17.19 -9.06 1.35
C ILE A 125 18.20 -8.59 0.29
N PHE A 126 17.72 -8.01 -0.80
CA PHE A 126 18.56 -7.50 -1.90
C PHE A 126 18.97 -6.03 -1.72
N THR A 127 18.60 -5.41 -0.59
CA THR A 127 18.94 -4.04 -0.24
C THR A 127 19.79 -4.00 1.03
N PHE A 128 20.24 -2.81 1.44
CA PHE A 128 21.02 -2.64 2.68
C PHE A 128 20.16 -2.66 3.97
N ARG A 129 18.89 -3.10 3.90
CA ARG A 129 18.01 -3.18 5.06
C ARG A 129 18.02 -4.59 5.64
N ALA A 130 17.99 -4.67 6.95
CA ALA A 130 17.81 -5.94 7.64
C ALA A 130 16.35 -6.39 7.48
N THR A 131 16.15 -7.64 7.09
CA THR A 131 14.83 -8.29 7.09
C THR A 131 14.45 -8.60 8.53
N ASP A 132 13.32 -8.07 9.01
CA ASP A 132 12.86 -8.24 10.38
C ASP A 132 11.44 -8.81 10.44
N VAL A 133 11.30 -9.92 11.15
CA VAL A 133 9.99 -10.55 11.40
C VAL A 133 9.03 -9.62 12.16
N ASN A 134 9.56 -8.69 12.94
CA ASN A 134 8.74 -7.70 13.64
C ASN A 134 8.04 -6.74 12.65
N ASP A 135 8.69 -6.42 11.53
CA ASP A 135 8.11 -5.59 10.48
C ASP A 135 6.93 -6.30 9.81
N LEU A 136 7.04 -7.62 9.58
CA LEU A 136 5.94 -8.42 9.07
C LEU A 136 4.73 -8.41 10.01
N ILE A 137 4.97 -8.50 11.33
CA ILE A 137 3.92 -8.46 12.36
C ILE A 137 3.26 -7.08 12.39
N THR A 138 4.04 -6.00 12.47
CA THR A 138 3.55 -4.63 12.60
C THR A 138 2.80 -4.17 11.35
N ASN A 139 3.28 -4.52 10.17
CA ASN A 139 2.61 -4.28 8.89
C ASN A 139 1.26 -5.00 8.81
N THR A 140 1.21 -6.25 9.27
CA THR A 140 -0.04 -7.03 9.34
C THR A 140 -1.03 -6.40 10.31
N VAL A 141 -0.57 -5.97 11.49
CA VAL A 141 -1.41 -5.22 12.46
C VAL A 141 -1.95 -3.93 11.84
N GLY A 142 -1.11 -3.17 11.12
CA GLY A 142 -1.54 -1.99 10.39
C GLY A 142 -2.65 -2.29 9.39
N THR A 143 -2.52 -3.37 8.62
CA THR A 143 -3.56 -3.82 7.68
C THR A 143 -4.88 -4.14 8.39
N VAL A 144 -4.83 -4.82 9.54
CA VAL A 144 -6.04 -5.12 10.34
C VAL A 144 -6.69 -3.84 10.83
N LEU A 145 -5.93 -2.91 11.38
CA LEU A 145 -6.47 -1.61 11.84
C LEU A 145 -7.11 -0.84 10.69
N GLY A 146 -6.46 -0.79 9.54
CA GLY A 146 -7.01 -0.17 8.33
C GLY A 146 -8.32 -0.81 7.89
N TYR A 147 -8.40 -2.14 7.89
CA TYR A 147 -9.63 -2.86 7.57
C TYR A 147 -10.77 -2.51 8.54
N LEU A 148 -10.49 -2.49 9.84
CA LEU A 148 -11.50 -2.12 10.85
C LEU A 148 -12.02 -0.71 10.64
N LEU A 149 -11.13 0.26 10.34
CA LEU A 149 -11.51 1.63 10.00
C LEU A 149 -12.40 1.67 8.76
N ALA A 150 -12.05 0.94 7.69
CA ALA A 150 -12.87 0.84 6.49
C ALA A 150 -14.27 0.27 6.80
N ARG A 151 -14.37 -0.75 7.63
CA ARG A 151 -15.65 -1.33 8.05
C ARG A 151 -16.54 -0.32 8.82
N ILE A 152 -15.92 0.52 9.66
CA ILE A 152 -16.62 1.59 10.36
C ILE A 152 -17.16 2.61 9.34
N VAL A 153 -16.31 3.06 8.40
CA VAL A 153 -16.71 4.04 7.37
C VAL A 153 -17.83 3.49 6.49
N LEU A 154 -17.71 2.25 6.00
CA LEU A 154 -18.74 1.61 5.19
C LEU A 154 -20.08 1.45 5.94
N LYS A 155 -20.04 1.23 7.25
CA LYS A 155 -21.24 1.16 8.09
C LYS A 155 -21.89 2.53 8.30
N LEU A 156 -21.08 3.59 8.44
CA LEU A 156 -21.57 4.96 8.63
C LEU A 156 -22.07 5.59 7.31
N PHE A 157 -21.45 5.20 6.18
CA PHE A 157 -21.75 5.74 4.85
C PHE A 157 -22.06 4.61 3.86
N PRO A 158 -23.27 3.99 3.90
CA PRO A 158 -23.61 2.84 3.06
C PRO A 158 -23.49 3.09 1.56
N GLY A 159 -23.52 4.37 1.11
CA GLY A 159 -23.34 4.75 -0.30
C GLY A 159 -21.93 4.61 -0.86
N THR A 160 -20.94 4.33 -0.02
CA THR A 160 -19.52 4.17 -0.42
C THR A 160 -19.14 2.73 -0.75
N GLU A 161 -20.07 1.79 -0.70
CA GLU A 161 -19.80 0.38 -1.01
C GLU A 161 -19.26 0.19 -2.44
N PRO A 162 -18.29 -0.71 -2.64
CA PRO A 162 -17.80 -1.02 -3.97
C PRO A 162 -18.92 -1.59 -4.83
N SER A 163 -19.27 -0.86 -5.90
CA SER A 163 -20.30 -1.28 -6.84
C SER A 163 -19.92 -2.59 -7.52
N SER A 164 -20.90 -3.44 -7.75
CA SER A 164 -20.74 -4.69 -8.53
C SER A 164 -20.27 -4.47 -9.99
N ARG A 165 -20.31 -3.24 -10.48
CA ARG A 165 -19.81 -2.85 -11.82
C ARG A 165 -18.30 -3.07 -12.02
N THR A 166 -17.53 -3.24 -10.96
CA THR A 166 -16.08 -3.53 -11.08
C THR A 166 -15.80 -4.93 -11.66
N LYS A 167 -16.81 -5.79 -11.78
CA LYS A 167 -16.66 -7.08 -12.49
C LYS A 167 -16.32 -6.92 -13.97
N ASP A 168 -16.78 -5.84 -14.60
CA ASP A 168 -16.64 -5.65 -16.04
C ASP A 168 -15.20 -5.30 -16.45
N VAL A 169 -14.44 -4.65 -15.57
CA VAL A 169 -13.04 -4.26 -15.85
C VAL A 169 -12.10 -5.47 -15.80
N PHE A 170 -12.36 -6.44 -14.90
CA PHE A 170 -11.56 -7.67 -14.82
C PHE A 170 -11.86 -8.65 -15.97
N LEU A 171 -13.10 -8.66 -16.49
CA LEU A 171 -13.47 -9.46 -17.66
C LEU A 171 -12.79 -8.94 -18.93
N VAL A 172 -12.56 -7.65 -19.07
CA VAL A 172 -11.86 -7.06 -20.21
C VAL A 172 -10.35 -7.37 -20.17
N CYS A 173 -9.77 -7.59 -18.98
CA CYS A 173 -8.36 -7.98 -18.83
C CYS A 173 -8.08 -9.49 -18.92
N GLY A 174 -9.11 -10.34 -19.16
CA GLY A 174 -8.91 -11.78 -19.39
C GLY A 174 -8.39 -12.56 -18.17
N MET A 175 -8.54 -12.04 -16.97
CA MET A 175 -8.22 -12.74 -15.72
C MET A 175 -9.50 -13.37 -15.16
N THR A 176 -9.84 -14.56 -15.65
CA THR A 176 -10.83 -15.46 -15.05
C THR A 176 -10.21 -16.27 -13.91
#